data_06cb20a14a8cc4112e2f1913ec81dc65
#
_entry.id   06cb20a14a8cc4112e2f1913ec81dc65
#
_cell.length_a   1.000
_cell.length_b   1.000
_cell.length_c   1.000
_cell.angle_alpha   90.00
_cell.angle_beta   90.00
_cell.angle_gamma   90.00
#
_symmetry.space_group_name_H-M   'P 1'
#
loop_
_entity.id
_entity.type
_entity.pdbx_description
1 polymer ?
#
loop_
_entity_poly.entity_id
_entity_poly.type
_entity_poly.pdbx_seq_one_letter_code
_entity_poly.pdbx_strand_id
1 'polypeptide(L)'
;MWAIVEDNNITQYINFPKSIVIGDVRYPAKIFQLWSQSEKEAIGIYEIVVDKTNYKDPAYYNNTNSSYTFADGQVTESWGTATAKRLNDENAVDENGDPVLDNNGNQLINYGLKTEKKRIVKQQASGLLAPTDWYVVKASEVADYSVPSN
;
A
#
# COMPACT_ATOMS: atom_id res chain seq x y z
N MET A 1 -13.23 -2.09 12.70
CA MET A 1 -12.24 -1.47 13.60
C MET A 1 -12.94 -0.41 14.42
N TRP A 2 -12.51 -0.22 15.68
CA TRP A 2 -13.14 0.76 16.59
C TRP A 2 -12.07 1.63 17.23
N ALA A 3 -12.49 2.79 17.75
CA ALA A 3 -11.66 3.68 18.56
C ALA A 3 -12.36 3.97 19.90
N ILE A 4 -11.58 4.14 20.94
CA ILE A 4 -12.05 4.71 22.22
C ILE A 4 -11.78 6.21 22.16
N VAL A 5 -12.82 6.99 22.47
CA VAL A 5 -12.77 8.46 22.51
C VAL A 5 -13.11 8.91 23.93
N GLU A 6 -12.21 9.67 24.53
CA GLU A 6 -12.38 10.30 25.83
C GLU A 6 -12.08 11.79 25.68
N ASP A 7 -12.95 12.65 26.20
CA ASP A 7 -12.80 14.11 26.13
C ASP A 7 -12.54 14.63 24.71
N ASN A 8 -13.26 14.10 23.72
CA ASN A 8 -13.11 14.38 22.28
C ASN A 8 -11.74 13.98 21.66
N ASN A 9 -10.96 13.20 22.37
CA ASN A 9 -9.67 12.69 21.88
C ASN A 9 -9.72 11.17 21.68
N ILE A 10 -9.14 10.69 20.60
CA ILE A 10 -8.97 9.26 20.37
C ILE A 10 -7.83 8.77 21.27
N THR A 11 -8.14 7.91 22.24
CA THR A 11 -7.16 7.39 23.22
C THR A 11 -6.64 6.00 22.85
N GLN A 12 -7.45 5.19 22.16
CA GLN A 12 -7.05 3.83 21.79
C GLN A 12 -7.74 3.36 20.50
N TYR A 13 -7.02 2.53 19.71
CA TYR A 13 -7.56 1.80 18.56
C TYR A 13 -7.77 0.32 18.89
N ILE A 14 -8.86 -0.24 18.38
CA ILE A 14 -9.26 -1.64 18.59
C ILE A 14 -9.49 -2.30 17.24
N ASN A 15 -8.52 -3.11 16.81
CA ASN A 15 -8.55 -3.75 15.50
C ASN A 15 -9.45 -4.99 15.47
N PHE A 16 -9.62 -5.67 16.60
CA PHE A 16 -10.44 -6.87 16.74
C PHE A 16 -11.09 -6.91 18.13
N PRO A 17 -12.24 -7.60 18.29
CA PRO A 17 -12.92 -7.72 19.57
C PRO A 17 -12.01 -8.31 20.66
N LYS A 18 -11.79 -7.55 21.72
CA LYS A 18 -11.01 -7.94 22.91
C LYS A 18 -11.62 -7.32 24.16
N SER A 19 -11.27 -7.84 25.34
CA SER A 19 -11.59 -7.20 26.61
C SER A 19 -10.86 -5.86 26.72
N ILE A 20 -11.57 -4.82 27.12
CA ILE A 20 -11.05 -3.45 27.25
C ILE A 20 -11.39 -2.87 28.63
N VAL A 21 -10.68 -1.83 29.01
CA VAL A 21 -10.96 -1.03 30.21
C VAL A 21 -11.14 0.41 29.77
N ILE A 22 -12.23 1.02 30.22
CA ILE A 22 -12.54 2.45 30.01
C ILE A 22 -12.80 3.03 31.40
N GLY A 23 -11.97 4.01 31.82
CA GLY A 23 -11.92 4.42 33.20
C GLY A 23 -11.58 3.24 34.12
N ASP A 24 -12.40 3.03 35.14
CA ASP A 24 -12.26 1.90 36.07
C ASP A 24 -13.12 0.66 35.72
N VAL A 25 -13.83 0.71 34.59
CA VAL A 25 -14.78 -0.34 34.19
C VAL A 25 -14.18 -1.27 33.15
N ARG A 26 -14.23 -2.58 33.43
CA ARG A 26 -13.78 -3.60 32.49
C ARG A 26 -14.95 -4.14 31.68
N TYR A 27 -14.84 -4.07 30.35
CA TYR A 27 -15.80 -4.58 29.39
C TYR A 27 -15.31 -5.86 28.71
N PRO A 28 -16.13 -6.89 28.59
CA PRO A 28 -15.74 -8.13 27.90
C PRO A 28 -15.74 -7.96 26.38
N ALA A 29 -14.98 -8.77 25.66
CA ALA A 29 -14.90 -8.76 24.20
C ALA A 29 -16.27 -8.90 23.51
N LYS A 30 -17.25 -9.54 24.16
CA LYS A 30 -18.60 -9.77 23.61
C LYS A 30 -19.39 -8.51 23.32
N ILE A 31 -19.07 -7.36 23.93
CA ILE A 31 -19.76 -6.09 23.65
C ILE A 31 -19.65 -5.69 22.18
N PHE A 32 -18.53 -5.99 21.51
CA PHE A 32 -18.34 -5.68 20.10
C PHE A 32 -19.25 -6.46 19.15
N GLN A 33 -19.83 -7.57 19.63
CA GLN A 33 -20.74 -8.44 18.86
C GLN A 33 -22.19 -8.27 19.26
N LEU A 34 -22.45 -8.05 20.54
CA LEU A 34 -23.80 -8.07 21.11
C LEU A 34 -24.42 -6.68 21.23
N TRP A 35 -23.62 -5.65 21.47
CA TRP A 35 -24.11 -4.29 21.66
C TRP A 35 -24.36 -3.58 20.34
N SER A 36 -25.43 -2.80 20.32
CA SER A 36 -25.72 -1.86 19.24
C SER A 36 -24.63 -0.79 19.13
N GLN A 37 -24.61 -0.06 18.04
CA GLN A 37 -23.68 1.05 17.86
C GLN A 37 -23.88 2.11 18.94
N SER A 38 -25.13 2.51 19.22
CA SER A 38 -25.45 3.51 20.24
C SER A 38 -25.05 3.12 21.66
N GLU A 39 -25.13 1.82 22.02
CA GLU A 39 -24.65 1.33 23.32
C GLU A 39 -23.13 1.42 23.45
N LYS A 40 -22.41 1.15 22.35
CA LYS A 40 -20.95 1.31 22.29
C LYS A 40 -20.54 2.78 22.37
N GLU A 41 -21.21 3.64 21.61
CA GLU A 41 -20.96 5.09 21.61
C GLU A 41 -21.24 5.73 22.96
N ALA A 42 -22.25 5.25 23.69
CA ALA A 42 -22.57 5.73 25.04
C ALA A 42 -21.43 5.54 26.06
N ILE A 43 -20.50 4.63 25.80
CA ILE A 43 -19.31 4.42 26.62
C ILE A 43 -18.00 4.87 25.91
N GLY A 44 -18.13 5.66 24.85
CA GLY A 44 -16.99 6.22 24.12
C GLY A 44 -16.34 5.28 23.08
N ILE A 45 -17.00 4.20 22.67
CA ILE A 45 -16.49 3.30 21.62
C ILE A 45 -17.18 3.63 20.30
N TYR A 46 -16.42 4.11 19.34
CA TYR A 46 -16.90 4.49 18.00
C TYR A 46 -16.36 3.53 16.93
N GLU A 47 -17.21 3.19 15.96
CA GLU A 47 -16.76 2.50 14.77
C GLU A 47 -15.99 3.46 13.86
N ILE A 48 -14.86 3.00 13.30
CA ILE A 48 -14.05 3.84 12.41
C ILE A 48 -14.60 3.74 11.00
N VAL A 49 -15.03 4.87 10.47
CA VAL A 49 -15.47 5.04 9.08
C VAL A 49 -14.24 5.37 8.23
N VAL A 50 -14.08 4.70 7.09
CA VAL A 50 -12.93 4.88 6.21
C VAL A 50 -13.33 5.78 5.04
N ASP A 51 -12.73 6.97 4.98
CA ASP A 51 -12.86 7.91 3.85
C ASP A 51 -11.66 7.76 2.91
N LYS A 52 -11.90 7.17 1.74
CA LYS A 52 -10.89 6.95 0.69
C LYS A 52 -10.91 8.02 -0.40
N THR A 53 -11.55 9.15 -0.22
CA THR A 53 -11.66 10.20 -1.24
C THR A 53 -10.30 10.61 -1.81
N ASN A 54 -9.30 10.77 -0.96
CA ASN A 54 -7.95 11.15 -1.33
C ASN A 54 -7.00 9.96 -1.56
N TYR A 55 -7.42 8.73 -1.24
CA TYR A 55 -6.60 7.55 -1.48
C TYR A 55 -6.62 7.18 -2.97
N LYS A 56 -5.45 7.14 -3.58
CA LYS A 56 -5.27 6.82 -5.00
C LYS A 56 -4.52 5.50 -5.17
N ASP A 57 -4.59 4.93 -6.36
CA ASP A 57 -3.88 3.69 -6.69
C ASP A 57 -2.37 3.84 -6.42
N PRO A 58 -1.80 3.07 -5.49
CA PRO A 58 -0.39 3.14 -5.14
C PRO A 58 0.55 2.71 -6.27
N ALA A 59 0.03 2.11 -7.34
CA ALA A 59 0.82 1.85 -8.54
C ALA A 59 1.25 3.15 -9.26
N TYR A 60 0.48 4.23 -9.10
CA TYR A 60 0.68 5.51 -9.81
C TYR A 60 0.86 6.72 -8.89
N TYR A 61 0.51 6.58 -7.60
CA TYR A 61 0.54 7.67 -6.64
C TYR A 61 1.29 7.28 -5.36
N ASN A 62 1.90 8.26 -4.73
CA ASN A 62 2.36 8.18 -3.37
C ASN A 62 1.23 8.72 -2.47
N ASN A 63 0.60 7.84 -1.71
CA ASN A 63 -0.40 8.24 -0.73
C ASN A 63 0.30 8.68 0.56
N THR A 64 -0.31 9.61 1.29
CA THR A 64 0.11 9.95 2.65
C THR A 64 -0.21 8.79 3.60
N ASN A 65 0.34 8.82 4.81
CA ASN A 65 -0.16 7.97 5.89
C ASN A 65 -1.61 8.34 6.21
N SER A 66 -2.42 7.37 6.65
CA SER A 66 -3.76 7.65 7.16
C SER A 66 -3.70 8.43 8.47
N SER A 67 -4.68 9.27 8.67
CA SER A 67 -4.93 10.01 9.91
C SER A 67 -6.33 9.70 10.42
N TYR A 68 -6.52 9.82 11.72
CA TYR A 68 -7.80 9.57 12.38
C TYR A 68 -8.25 10.85 13.06
N THR A 69 -9.52 11.19 12.85
CA THR A 69 -10.15 12.37 13.45
C THR A 69 -11.46 11.97 14.09
N PHE A 70 -11.77 12.57 15.23
CA PHE A 70 -13.10 12.49 15.84
C PHE A 70 -13.79 13.85 15.69
N ALA A 71 -14.91 13.85 15.01
CA ALA A 71 -15.73 15.05 14.80
C ALA A 71 -17.19 14.62 14.61
N ASP A 72 -18.13 15.44 15.09
CA ASP A 72 -19.58 15.25 14.94
C ASP A 72 -20.06 13.85 15.37
N GLY A 73 -19.44 13.30 16.42
CA GLY A 73 -19.81 11.98 16.94
C GLY A 73 -19.35 10.81 16.07
N GLN A 74 -18.37 11.01 15.19
CA GLN A 74 -17.84 10.00 14.30
C GLN A 74 -16.31 9.98 14.32
N VAL A 75 -15.72 8.79 14.28
CA VAL A 75 -14.28 8.61 14.04
C VAL A 75 -14.07 8.27 12.56
N THR A 76 -13.28 9.10 11.89
CA THR A 76 -12.98 8.93 10.46
C THR A 76 -11.49 8.69 10.24
N GLU A 77 -11.15 7.61 9.52
CA GLU A 77 -9.83 7.38 8.93
C GLU A 77 -9.79 8.01 7.54
N SER A 78 -8.83 8.88 7.29
CA SER A 78 -8.70 9.57 6.00
C SER A 78 -7.23 9.74 5.61
N TRP A 79 -7.00 10.06 4.34
CA TRP A 79 -5.66 10.31 3.77
C TRP A 79 -5.58 11.75 3.28
N GLY A 80 -4.39 12.33 3.39
CA GLY A 80 -4.08 13.61 2.75
C GLY A 80 -4.00 13.47 1.22
N THR A 81 -3.71 14.58 0.54
CA THR A 81 -3.59 14.61 -0.92
C THR A 81 -2.48 13.70 -1.41
N ALA A 82 -2.82 12.75 -2.28
CA ALA A 82 -1.86 11.87 -2.91
C ALA A 82 -1.05 12.61 -3.99
N THR A 83 0.24 12.31 -4.08
CA THR A 83 1.15 12.88 -5.09
C THR A 83 1.40 11.88 -6.21
N ALA A 84 1.23 12.30 -7.47
CA ALA A 84 1.53 11.43 -8.60
C ALA A 84 3.01 11.06 -8.64
N LYS A 85 3.31 9.78 -8.90
CA LYS A 85 4.68 9.33 -9.14
C LYS A 85 5.19 9.88 -10.46
N ARG A 86 6.48 10.18 -10.52
CA ARG A 86 7.10 10.66 -11.76
C ARG A 86 6.96 9.66 -12.89
N LEU A 87 6.66 10.17 -14.08
CA LEU A 87 6.47 9.35 -15.27
C LEU A 87 7.79 9.08 -15.98
N ASN A 88 8.67 10.10 -16.08
CA ASN A 88 9.93 10.04 -16.78
C ASN A 88 11.10 9.88 -15.80
N ASP A 89 12.23 9.40 -16.31
CA ASP A 89 13.49 9.33 -15.59
C ASP A 89 14.05 10.74 -15.39
N GLU A 90 14.75 10.96 -14.28
CA GLU A 90 15.43 12.21 -13.94
C GLU A 90 16.79 11.90 -13.31
N ASN A 91 17.75 12.78 -13.52
CA ASN A 91 19.04 12.70 -12.82
C ASN A 91 18.82 12.87 -11.31
N ALA A 92 19.50 12.05 -10.51
CA ALA A 92 19.48 12.19 -9.07
C ALA A 92 20.32 13.41 -8.67
N VAL A 93 19.73 14.28 -7.85
CA VAL A 93 20.42 15.42 -7.26
C VAL A 93 20.28 15.38 -5.74
N ASP A 94 21.26 15.92 -5.03
CA ASP A 94 21.22 16.07 -3.57
C ASP A 94 20.36 17.28 -3.12
N GLU A 95 20.37 17.56 -1.84
CA GLU A 95 19.62 18.68 -1.23
C GLU A 95 20.07 20.07 -1.73
N ASN A 96 21.30 20.19 -2.26
CA ASN A 96 21.87 21.41 -2.81
C ASN A 96 21.61 21.54 -4.33
N GLY A 97 21.08 20.48 -4.96
CA GLY A 97 20.90 20.40 -6.39
C GLY A 97 22.10 19.85 -7.16
N ASP A 98 23.14 19.38 -6.46
CA ASP A 98 24.32 18.80 -7.08
C ASP A 98 24.07 17.35 -7.54
N PRO A 99 24.74 16.92 -8.65
CA PRO A 99 24.59 15.56 -9.16
C PRO A 99 25.04 14.50 -8.17
N VAL A 100 24.20 13.50 -7.89
CA VAL A 100 24.57 12.32 -7.11
C VAL A 100 25.21 11.29 -8.04
N LEU A 101 26.45 10.89 -7.74
CA LEU A 101 27.23 9.94 -8.56
C LEU A 101 27.35 8.58 -7.87
N ASP A 102 27.51 7.53 -8.67
CA ASP A 102 27.87 6.19 -8.19
C ASP A 102 29.36 6.09 -7.85
N ASN A 103 29.80 4.92 -7.35
CA ASN A 103 31.21 4.68 -6.99
C ASN A 103 32.19 4.74 -8.18
N ASN A 104 31.68 4.76 -9.42
CA ASN A 104 32.46 4.86 -10.65
C ASN A 104 32.40 6.27 -11.25
N GLY A 105 31.74 7.23 -10.58
CA GLY A 105 31.60 8.60 -11.06
C GLY A 105 30.49 8.81 -12.08
N ASN A 106 29.58 7.82 -12.29
CA ASN A 106 28.44 7.99 -13.18
C ASN A 106 27.27 8.63 -12.45
N GLN A 107 26.54 9.51 -13.15
CA GLN A 107 25.32 10.13 -12.66
C GLN A 107 24.27 9.08 -12.33
N LEU A 108 23.78 9.07 -11.11
CA LEU A 108 22.64 8.24 -10.72
C LEU A 108 21.33 8.76 -11.34
N ILE A 109 20.46 7.84 -11.70
CA ILE A 109 19.15 8.13 -12.31
C ILE A 109 18.05 7.63 -11.39
N ASN A 110 17.13 8.53 -11.07
CA ASN A 110 15.86 8.20 -10.45
C ASN A 110 14.88 7.75 -11.53
N TYR A 111 14.65 6.45 -11.66
CA TYR A 111 13.77 5.91 -12.69
C TYR A 111 12.31 6.29 -12.46
N GLY A 112 11.64 6.67 -13.54
CA GLY A 112 10.21 6.96 -13.56
C GLY A 112 9.36 5.72 -13.88
N LEU A 113 8.04 5.87 -13.75
CA LEU A 113 7.08 4.77 -13.96
C LEU A 113 7.20 4.12 -15.34
N LYS A 114 7.53 4.87 -16.40
CA LYS A 114 7.70 4.31 -17.75
C LYS A 114 8.82 3.27 -17.80
N THR A 115 9.97 3.59 -17.23
CA THR A 115 11.14 2.70 -17.19
C THR A 115 10.87 1.50 -16.29
N GLU A 116 10.29 1.72 -15.11
CA GLU A 116 9.91 0.64 -14.19
C GLU A 116 8.90 -0.33 -14.84
N LYS A 117 7.85 0.16 -15.48
CA LYS A 117 6.87 -0.69 -16.15
C LYS A 117 7.44 -1.44 -17.33
N LYS A 118 8.32 -0.79 -18.14
CA LYS A 118 9.04 -1.49 -19.23
C LYS A 118 9.92 -2.62 -18.69
N ARG A 119 10.62 -2.42 -17.58
CA ARG A 119 11.44 -3.44 -16.93
C ARG A 119 10.60 -4.63 -16.48
N ILE A 120 9.46 -4.38 -15.81
CA ILE A 120 8.53 -5.42 -15.34
C ILE A 120 8.00 -6.24 -16.53
N VAL A 121 7.53 -5.58 -17.58
CA VAL A 121 7.00 -6.26 -18.78
C VAL A 121 8.07 -7.11 -19.46
N LYS A 122 9.31 -6.59 -19.60
CA LYS A 122 10.43 -7.37 -20.15
C LYS A 122 10.74 -8.60 -19.30
N GLN A 123 10.75 -8.46 -17.98
CA GLN A 123 11.01 -9.58 -17.06
C GLN A 123 9.90 -10.64 -17.17
N GLN A 124 8.62 -10.23 -17.23
CA GLN A 124 7.49 -11.14 -17.40
C GLN A 124 7.57 -11.86 -18.76
N ALA A 125 7.83 -11.13 -19.84
CA ALA A 125 7.98 -11.71 -21.16
C ALA A 125 9.16 -12.72 -21.21
N SER A 126 10.31 -12.38 -20.65
CA SER A 126 11.44 -13.29 -20.54
C SER A 126 11.09 -14.55 -19.73
N GLY A 127 10.36 -14.40 -18.62
CA GLY A 127 9.93 -15.53 -17.81
C GLY A 127 8.95 -16.46 -18.54
N LEU A 128 8.09 -15.92 -19.41
CA LEU A 128 7.16 -16.71 -20.23
C LEU A 128 7.88 -17.43 -21.40
N LEU A 129 8.93 -16.83 -21.97
CA LEU A 129 9.68 -17.41 -23.07
C LEU A 129 10.72 -18.44 -22.62
N ALA A 130 11.36 -18.23 -21.46
CA ALA A 130 12.41 -19.11 -20.95
C ALA A 130 12.09 -20.62 -20.97
N PRO A 131 10.87 -21.08 -20.63
CA PRO A 131 10.51 -22.51 -20.71
C PRO A 131 10.49 -23.07 -22.12
N THR A 132 10.40 -22.23 -23.15
CA THR A 132 10.30 -22.65 -24.56
C THR A 132 11.59 -22.40 -25.36
N ASP A 133 12.52 -21.61 -24.88
CA ASP A 133 13.78 -21.27 -25.57
C ASP A 133 14.61 -22.52 -25.93
N TRP A 134 14.61 -23.53 -25.06
CA TRP A 134 15.32 -24.79 -25.31
C TRP A 134 14.77 -25.55 -26.53
N TYR A 135 13.49 -25.39 -26.88
CA TYR A 135 12.90 -26.03 -28.08
C TYR A 135 13.56 -25.49 -29.34
N VAL A 136 13.85 -24.18 -29.39
CA VAL A 136 14.51 -23.53 -30.53
C VAL A 136 15.94 -24.02 -30.67
N VAL A 137 16.68 -24.07 -29.55
CA VAL A 137 18.05 -24.60 -29.53
C VAL A 137 18.08 -26.06 -29.99
N LYS A 138 17.19 -26.89 -29.45
CA LYS A 138 17.12 -28.31 -29.81
C LYS A 138 16.71 -28.54 -31.28
N ALA A 139 15.80 -27.73 -31.82
CA ALA A 139 15.42 -27.76 -33.21
C ALA A 139 16.57 -27.40 -34.18
N SER A 140 17.52 -26.56 -33.71
CA SER A 140 18.71 -26.21 -34.49
C SER A 140 19.83 -27.27 -34.42
N GLU A 141 19.86 -28.07 -33.36
CA GLU A 141 20.88 -29.09 -33.12
C GLU A 141 20.52 -30.48 -33.65
N VAL A 142 19.19 -30.80 -33.71
CA VAL A 142 18.69 -32.11 -34.09
C VAL A 142 17.79 -31.95 -35.32
N ALA A 143 18.24 -32.47 -36.46
CA ALA A 143 17.63 -32.26 -37.77
C ALA A 143 16.13 -32.70 -37.87
N ASP A 144 15.71 -33.70 -37.07
CA ASP A 144 14.34 -34.25 -37.10
C ASP A 144 13.51 -33.84 -35.85
N TYR A 145 13.95 -32.86 -35.10
CA TYR A 145 13.20 -32.43 -33.92
C TYR A 145 12.03 -31.53 -34.30
N SER A 146 10.79 -31.99 -34.04
CA SER A 146 9.58 -31.18 -34.21
C SER A 146 9.24 -30.47 -32.89
N VAL A 147 9.08 -29.14 -32.95
CA VAL A 147 8.60 -28.36 -31.81
C VAL A 147 7.15 -28.74 -31.52
N PRO A 148 6.79 -29.12 -30.27
CA PRO A 148 5.41 -29.41 -29.93
C PRO A 148 4.49 -28.24 -30.24
N SER A 149 3.38 -28.49 -30.94
CA SER A 149 2.32 -27.49 -31.14
C SER A 149 1.49 -27.37 -29.84
N ASN A 150 1.30 -26.17 -29.36
CA ASN A 150 0.41 -25.84 -28.23
C ASN A 150 -1.04 -25.96 -28.66
#